data_e771fc529a487dbeaed9f666cdf592b7
#
_entry.id   e771fc529a487dbeaed9f666cdf592b7
#
_cell.length_a   1.000
_cell.length_b   1.000
_cell.length_c   1.000
_cell.angle_alpha   90.00
_cell.angle_beta   90.00
_cell.angle_gamma   90.00
#
_symmetry.space_group_name_H-M   'P 1'
#
loop_
_entity.id
_entity.type
_entity.pdbx_description
1 polymer ?
#
loop_
_entity_poly.entity_id
_entity_poly.type
_entity_poly.pdbx_seq_one_letter_code
_entity_poly.pdbx_strand_id
1 'polypeptide(L)'
;MIQAIKGVSFHVNEGEVIALIGANGAGKTTILHTVSGLLTPKEGSITFEGQDLVKIPGHKIVSMGMAHVPEGRRVFAQLSVLQNLMMGAYTRKDKEEIAQTLETVFDRFPRLKERQNQMAGTLSGGEQQMLAMGRALMSHPKIILMDEPSMGLSPIFVNEIFDIIQEVSKSGTTVLLVEQNAKKALSIADRAYVLETGKIVLEGKASDLLNND
;
A
#
# COMPACT_ATOMS: atom_id res chain seq x y z
N MET A 1 -14.70 -3.99 24.98
CA MET A 1 -14.35 -3.51 23.63
C MET A 1 -12.84 -3.56 23.51
N ILE A 2 -12.30 -4.24 22.51
CA ILE A 2 -10.86 -4.38 22.33
C ILE A 2 -10.33 -3.06 21.74
N GLN A 3 -9.33 -2.46 22.38
CA GLN A 3 -8.62 -1.28 21.87
C GLN A 3 -7.37 -1.75 21.11
N ALA A 4 -7.44 -1.75 19.79
CA ALA A 4 -6.34 -2.23 18.94
C ALA A 4 -5.15 -1.25 18.92
N ILE A 5 -5.41 0.06 18.98
CA ILE A 5 -4.39 1.12 19.00
C ILE A 5 -4.47 1.87 20.32
N LYS A 6 -3.31 2.04 20.98
CA LYS A 6 -3.19 2.60 22.33
C LYS A 6 -2.35 3.89 22.34
N GLY A 7 -2.66 4.80 21.42
CA GLY A 7 -1.88 6.04 21.26
C GLY A 7 -0.61 5.80 20.42
N VAL A 8 -0.72 6.03 19.12
CA VAL A 8 0.36 5.90 18.15
C VAL A 8 0.53 7.24 17.46
N SER A 9 1.78 7.73 17.41
CA SER A 9 2.14 8.91 16.61
C SER A 9 3.32 8.56 15.73
N PHE A 10 3.23 8.85 14.45
CA PHE A 10 4.32 8.66 13.48
C PHE A 10 4.14 9.65 12.32
N HIS A 11 5.17 9.80 11.52
CA HIS A 11 5.12 10.63 10.33
C HIS A 11 5.79 9.93 9.14
N VAL A 12 5.38 10.33 7.96
CA VAL A 12 5.91 9.87 6.67
C VAL A 12 6.27 11.10 5.86
N ASN A 13 7.50 11.20 5.37
CA ASN A 13 7.92 12.28 4.50
C ASN A 13 7.67 11.91 3.04
N GLU A 14 7.56 12.91 2.18
CA GLU A 14 7.40 12.73 0.73
C GLU A 14 8.60 11.95 0.15
N GLY A 15 8.30 10.97 -0.70
CA GLY A 15 9.31 10.14 -1.36
C GLY A 15 9.93 9.03 -0.50
N GLU A 16 9.59 8.93 0.80
CA GLU A 16 10.09 7.86 1.66
C GLU A 16 9.35 6.53 1.48
N VAL A 17 10.07 5.44 1.70
CA VAL A 17 9.49 4.13 2.04
C VAL A 17 9.55 3.96 3.55
N ILE A 18 8.39 3.98 4.19
CA ILE A 18 8.24 3.72 5.62
C ILE A 18 7.70 2.33 5.85
N ALA A 19 8.37 1.54 6.69
CA ALA A 19 7.87 0.25 7.13
C ALA A 19 7.22 0.33 8.52
N LEU A 20 6.00 -0.15 8.65
CA LEU A 20 5.34 -0.40 9.91
C LEU A 20 5.35 -1.91 10.14
N ILE A 21 6.23 -2.40 11.01
CA ILE A 21 6.46 -3.82 11.25
C ILE A 21 5.94 -4.24 12.62
N GLY A 22 5.57 -5.50 12.75
CA GLY A 22 5.07 -6.05 14.02
C GLY A 22 4.35 -7.38 13.81
N ALA A 23 4.11 -8.09 14.89
CA ALA A 23 3.40 -9.36 14.86
C ALA A 23 1.93 -9.21 14.42
N ASN A 24 1.30 -10.34 14.07
CA ASN A 24 -0.14 -10.38 13.81
C ASN A 24 -0.91 -9.91 15.05
N GLY A 25 -1.92 -9.07 14.82
CA GLY A 25 -2.70 -8.46 15.90
C GLY A 25 -2.05 -7.27 16.60
N ALA A 26 -0.85 -6.83 16.19
CA ALA A 26 -0.22 -5.64 16.76
C ALA A 26 -0.97 -4.33 16.47
N GLY A 27 -1.88 -4.31 15.50
CA GLY A 27 -2.69 -3.15 15.12
C GLY A 27 -2.30 -2.50 13.79
N LYS A 28 -1.40 -3.08 13.03
CA LYS A 28 -0.88 -2.56 11.75
C LYS A 28 -1.98 -2.22 10.75
N THR A 29 -2.81 -3.20 10.39
CA THR A 29 -3.97 -3.03 9.49
C THR A 29 -4.96 -2.00 10.03
N THR A 30 -5.17 -1.95 11.36
CA THR A 30 -6.05 -0.94 11.98
C THR A 30 -5.52 0.48 11.74
N ILE A 31 -4.21 0.68 11.82
CA ILE A 31 -3.58 1.98 11.48
C ILE A 31 -3.85 2.34 10.03
N LEU A 32 -3.57 1.42 9.06
CA LEU A 32 -3.82 1.68 7.64
C LEU A 32 -5.30 1.99 7.36
N HIS A 33 -6.22 1.22 7.94
CA HIS A 33 -7.65 1.48 7.80
C HIS A 33 -8.07 2.83 8.39
N THR A 34 -7.42 3.26 9.47
CA THR A 34 -7.69 4.56 10.08
C THR A 34 -7.15 5.69 9.20
N VAL A 35 -5.92 5.55 8.67
CA VAL A 35 -5.32 6.53 7.77
C VAL A 35 -6.10 6.65 6.45
N SER A 36 -6.57 5.53 5.89
CA SER A 36 -7.37 5.52 4.66
C SER A 36 -8.84 5.92 4.83
N GLY A 37 -9.27 6.24 6.07
CA GLY A 37 -10.65 6.65 6.37
C GLY A 37 -11.68 5.52 6.35
N LEU A 38 -11.23 4.26 6.39
CA LEU A 38 -12.11 3.10 6.56
C LEU A 38 -12.54 2.92 8.03
N LEU A 39 -11.74 3.42 8.95
CA LEU A 39 -12.05 3.49 10.39
C LEU A 39 -11.90 4.93 10.87
N THR A 40 -12.78 5.35 11.78
CA THR A 40 -12.65 6.67 12.42
C THR A 40 -11.94 6.51 13.76
N PRO A 41 -10.84 7.25 14.00
CA PRO A 41 -10.16 7.23 15.30
C PRO A 41 -11.07 7.84 16.37
N LYS A 42 -10.97 7.34 17.61
CA LYS A 42 -11.71 7.92 18.74
C LYS A 42 -11.10 9.22 19.21
N GLU A 43 -9.79 9.33 19.14
CA GLU A 43 -8.99 10.46 19.59
C GLU A 43 -7.78 10.63 18.65
N GLY A 44 -7.18 11.83 18.69
CA GLY A 44 -6.03 12.17 17.88
C GLY A 44 -6.39 12.81 16.54
N SER A 45 -5.39 12.99 15.69
CA SER A 45 -5.52 13.63 14.38
C SER A 45 -4.68 12.89 13.35
N ILE A 46 -5.09 12.98 12.10
CA ILE A 46 -4.35 12.44 10.95
C ILE A 46 -4.30 13.55 9.91
N THR A 47 -3.09 13.99 9.60
CA THR A 47 -2.90 15.09 8.64
C THR A 47 -2.25 14.57 7.37
N PHE A 48 -2.82 14.92 6.22
CA PHE A 48 -2.22 14.68 4.91
C PHE A 48 -2.27 15.97 4.10
N GLU A 49 -1.10 16.44 3.63
CA GLU A 49 -0.98 17.72 2.91
C GLU A 49 -1.64 18.91 3.62
N GLY A 50 -1.48 18.99 4.93
CA GLY A 50 -2.05 20.04 5.76
C GLY A 50 -3.56 19.91 6.04
N GLN A 51 -4.22 18.86 5.55
CA GLN A 51 -5.65 18.62 5.79
C GLN A 51 -5.86 17.52 6.82
N ASP A 52 -6.82 17.74 7.73
CA ASP A 52 -7.22 16.74 8.73
C ASP A 52 -8.13 15.69 8.08
N LEU A 53 -7.61 14.47 7.93
CA LEU A 53 -8.32 13.35 7.30
C LEU A 53 -9.47 12.79 8.14
N VAL A 54 -9.47 13.01 9.45
CA VAL A 54 -10.50 12.44 10.36
C VAL A 54 -11.92 12.87 9.96
N LYS A 55 -12.05 14.06 9.37
CA LYS A 55 -13.32 14.63 8.91
C LYS A 55 -13.63 14.36 7.44
N ILE A 56 -12.73 13.70 6.72
CA ILE A 56 -12.85 13.48 5.27
C ILE A 56 -13.34 12.06 5.03
N PRO A 57 -14.46 11.86 4.30
CA PRO A 57 -14.90 10.52 3.92
C PRO A 57 -13.83 9.77 3.11
N GLY A 58 -13.62 8.48 3.40
CA GLY A 58 -12.56 7.67 2.78
C GLY A 58 -12.53 7.72 1.24
N HIS A 59 -13.70 7.74 0.58
CA HIS A 59 -13.76 7.85 -0.89
C HIS A 59 -13.20 9.17 -1.43
N LYS A 60 -13.16 10.24 -0.64
CA LYS A 60 -12.55 11.52 -1.02
C LYS A 60 -11.04 11.54 -0.79
N ILE A 61 -10.53 10.74 0.16
CA ILE A 61 -9.09 10.61 0.45
C ILE A 61 -8.35 10.07 -0.78
N VAL A 62 -8.97 9.16 -1.53
CA VAL A 62 -8.39 8.66 -2.80
C VAL A 62 -8.15 9.80 -3.80
N SER A 63 -9.11 10.73 -3.91
CA SER A 63 -8.98 11.89 -4.81
C SER A 63 -7.92 12.90 -4.37
N MET A 64 -7.46 12.82 -3.12
CA MET A 64 -6.36 13.63 -2.58
C MET A 64 -4.98 13.04 -2.94
N GLY A 65 -4.93 11.85 -3.54
CA GLY A 65 -3.70 11.18 -3.93
C GLY A 65 -3.24 10.09 -2.96
N MET A 66 -4.11 9.54 -2.12
CA MET A 66 -3.80 8.42 -1.25
C MET A 66 -4.45 7.14 -1.78
N ALA A 67 -3.65 6.15 -2.20
CA ALA A 67 -4.14 4.85 -2.62
C ALA A 67 -3.92 3.80 -1.52
N HIS A 68 -4.74 2.76 -1.49
CA HIS A 68 -4.63 1.67 -0.54
C HIS A 68 -4.69 0.31 -1.25
N VAL A 69 -3.69 -0.52 -1.01
CA VAL A 69 -3.64 -1.94 -1.39
C VAL A 69 -3.89 -2.74 -0.13
N PRO A 70 -5.11 -3.22 0.09
CA PRO A 70 -5.47 -3.95 1.30
C PRO A 70 -4.92 -5.39 1.27
N GLU A 71 -4.82 -5.99 2.44
CA GLU A 71 -4.55 -7.41 2.60
C GLU A 71 -5.55 -8.28 1.81
N GLY A 72 -5.08 -9.42 1.30
CA GLY A 72 -5.93 -10.39 0.59
C GLY A 72 -6.23 -9.99 -0.86
N ARG A 73 -5.42 -9.13 -1.47
CA ARG A 73 -5.41 -8.77 -2.91
C ARG A 73 -6.63 -7.99 -3.37
N ARG A 74 -7.85 -8.36 -2.95
CA ARG A 74 -9.14 -7.67 -3.20
C ARG A 74 -9.35 -7.26 -4.66
N VAL A 75 -9.06 -8.17 -5.60
CA VAL A 75 -9.38 -7.97 -7.02
C VAL A 75 -10.86 -8.23 -7.31
N PHE A 76 -11.39 -7.57 -8.33
CA PHE A 76 -12.73 -7.86 -8.84
C PHE A 76 -12.67 -9.10 -9.73
N ALA A 77 -12.91 -10.27 -9.17
CA ALA A 77 -12.68 -11.57 -9.79
C ALA A 77 -13.43 -11.77 -11.13
N GLN A 78 -14.60 -11.15 -11.27
CA GLN A 78 -15.45 -11.25 -12.45
C GLN A 78 -15.16 -10.18 -13.52
N LEU A 79 -14.23 -9.28 -13.26
CA LEU A 79 -13.75 -8.30 -14.23
C LEU A 79 -12.43 -8.77 -14.84
N SER A 80 -12.16 -8.33 -16.07
CA SER A 80 -10.86 -8.57 -16.69
C SER A 80 -9.74 -7.81 -15.96
N VAL A 81 -8.48 -8.15 -16.22
CA VAL A 81 -7.31 -7.43 -15.74
C VAL A 81 -7.41 -5.96 -16.12
N LEU A 82 -7.66 -5.65 -17.39
CA LEU A 82 -7.80 -4.27 -17.88
C LEU A 82 -8.93 -3.54 -17.15
N GLN A 83 -10.09 -4.16 -16.99
CA GLN A 83 -11.22 -3.55 -16.27
C GLN A 83 -10.86 -3.27 -14.80
N ASN A 84 -10.15 -4.20 -14.11
CA ASN A 84 -9.66 -3.97 -12.76
C ASN A 84 -8.73 -2.76 -12.69
N LEU A 85 -7.77 -2.64 -13.63
CA LEU A 85 -6.86 -1.49 -13.70
C LEU A 85 -7.63 -0.19 -13.90
N MET A 86 -8.55 -0.15 -14.86
CA MET A 86 -9.37 1.04 -15.16
C MET A 86 -10.25 1.48 -13.98
N MET A 87 -10.69 0.55 -13.11
CA MET A 87 -11.37 0.90 -11.86
C MET A 87 -10.49 1.74 -10.92
N GLY A 88 -9.16 1.58 -10.98
CA GLY A 88 -8.23 2.41 -10.21
C GLY A 88 -8.18 3.88 -10.64
N ALA A 89 -8.52 4.17 -11.90
CA ALA A 89 -8.53 5.52 -12.45
C ALA A 89 -9.89 6.26 -12.31
N TYR A 90 -10.86 5.70 -11.56
CA TYR A 90 -12.25 6.19 -11.55
C TYR A 90 -12.39 7.65 -11.07
N THR A 91 -11.44 8.17 -10.29
CA THR A 91 -11.43 9.58 -9.82
C THR A 91 -10.82 10.55 -10.84
N ARG A 92 -10.16 10.04 -11.88
CA ARG A 92 -9.45 10.82 -12.90
C ARG A 92 -10.35 11.05 -14.11
N LYS A 93 -10.14 12.17 -14.81
CA LYS A 93 -10.97 12.58 -15.97
C LYS A 93 -10.18 12.68 -17.27
N ASP A 94 -8.88 12.94 -17.18
CA ASP A 94 -8.03 13.09 -18.35
C ASP A 94 -7.71 11.71 -18.96
N LYS A 95 -8.25 11.46 -20.16
CA LYS A 95 -8.13 10.16 -20.84
C LYS A 95 -6.72 9.90 -21.34
N GLU A 96 -5.99 10.94 -21.74
CA GLU A 96 -4.62 10.82 -22.26
C GLU A 96 -3.67 10.45 -21.12
N GLU A 97 -3.77 11.13 -19.97
CA GLU A 97 -2.99 10.79 -18.78
C GLU A 97 -3.32 9.41 -18.26
N ILE A 98 -4.60 9.00 -18.29
CA ILE A 98 -5.00 7.64 -17.88
C ILE A 98 -4.37 6.60 -18.80
N ALA A 99 -4.37 6.83 -20.12
CA ALA A 99 -3.75 5.93 -21.08
C ALA A 99 -2.22 5.83 -20.87
N GLN A 100 -1.53 6.95 -20.64
CA GLN A 100 -0.10 6.97 -20.31
C GLN A 100 0.20 6.21 -19.02
N THR A 101 -0.63 6.41 -17.98
CA THR A 101 -0.50 5.68 -16.72
C THR A 101 -0.69 4.17 -16.92
N LEU A 102 -1.66 3.77 -17.76
CA LEU A 102 -1.90 2.36 -18.07
C LEU A 102 -0.68 1.71 -18.76
N GLU A 103 -0.06 2.39 -19.72
CA GLU A 103 1.17 1.89 -20.34
C GLU A 103 2.31 1.78 -19.32
N THR A 104 2.50 2.77 -18.45
CA THR A 104 3.48 2.71 -17.36
C THR A 104 3.23 1.52 -16.42
N VAL A 105 1.97 1.23 -16.10
CA VAL A 105 1.58 0.07 -15.29
C VAL A 105 1.88 -1.23 -16.05
N PHE A 106 1.60 -1.30 -17.34
CA PHE A 106 1.90 -2.46 -18.16
C PHE A 106 3.41 -2.71 -18.35
N ASP A 107 4.20 -1.66 -18.45
CA ASP A 107 5.66 -1.77 -18.51
C ASP A 107 6.23 -2.33 -17.20
N ARG A 108 5.65 -1.92 -16.07
CA ARG A 108 6.03 -2.41 -14.73
C ARG A 108 5.52 -3.82 -14.44
N PHE A 109 4.37 -4.19 -15.01
CA PHE A 109 3.74 -5.49 -14.84
C PHE A 109 3.46 -6.14 -16.21
N PRO A 110 4.48 -6.61 -16.95
CA PRO A 110 4.29 -7.15 -18.31
C PRO A 110 3.30 -8.31 -18.38
N ARG A 111 3.25 -9.16 -17.35
CA ARG A 111 2.28 -10.26 -17.25
C ARG A 111 0.83 -9.79 -17.23
N LEU A 112 0.55 -8.62 -16.67
CA LEU A 112 -0.80 -8.04 -16.69
C LEU A 112 -1.17 -7.58 -18.10
N LYS A 113 -0.21 -7.03 -18.87
CA LYS A 113 -0.41 -6.66 -20.28
C LYS A 113 -0.76 -7.88 -21.14
N GLU A 114 0.02 -8.97 -21.00
CA GLU A 114 -0.21 -10.23 -21.70
C GLU A 114 -1.60 -10.81 -21.42
N ARG A 115 -2.11 -10.60 -20.21
CA ARG A 115 -3.36 -11.17 -19.69
C ARG A 115 -4.47 -10.14 -19.53
N GLN A 116 -4.38 -9.00 -20.21
CA GLN A 116 -5.29 -7.86 -20.00
C GLN A 116 -6.78 -8.20 -20.17
N ASN A 117 -7.09 -9.17 -21.04
CA ASN A 117 -8.45 -9.63 -21.30
C ASN A 117 -8.88 -10.83 -20.44
N GLN A 118 -7.97 -11.39 -19.63
CA GLN A 118 -8.24 -12.53 -18.76
C GLN A 118 -9.03 -12.08 -17.53
N MET A 119 -9.95 -12.93 -17.04
CA MET A 119 -10.69 -12.68 -15.80
C MET A 119 -9.74 -12.71 -14.59
N ALA A 120 -9.79 -11.68 -13.76
CA ALA A 120 -8.87 -11.52 -12.63
C ALA A 120 -8.95 -12.67 -11.60
N GLY A 121 -10.11 -13.30 -11.46
CA GLY A 121 -10.30 -14.45 -10.57
C GLY A 121 -9.52 -15.70 -11.00
N THR A 122 -9.05 -15.78 -12.24
CA THR A 122 -8.31 -16.94 -12.79
C THR A 122 -6.78 -16.74 -12.74
N LEU A 123 -6.32 -15.58 -12.27
CA LEU A 123 -4.91 -15.29 -12.08
C LEU A 123 -4.33 -16.04 -10.88
N SER A 124 -3.03 -16.32 -10.91
CA SER A 124 -2.29 -16.78 -9.74
C SER A 124 -2.31 -15.74 -8.61
N GLY A 125 -2.00 -16.17 -7.38
CA GLY A 125 -1.98 -15.26 -6.23
C GLY A 125 -1.00 -14.09 -6.39
N GLY A 126 0.17 -14.33 -6.97
CA GLY A 126 1.15 -13.28 -7.25
C GLY A 126 0.65 -12.29 -8.31
N GLU A 127 0.07 -12.79 -9.40
CA GLU A 127 -0.53 -11.94 -10.44
C GLU A 127 -1.71 -11.11 -9.92
N GLN A 128 -2.54 -11.68 -9.03
CA GLN A 128 -3.61 -10.91 -8.37
C GLN A 128 -3.04 -9.80 -7.48
N GLN A 129 -1.92 -10.05 -6.80
CA GLN A 129 -1.26 -9.02 -6.00
C GLN A 129 -0.69 -7.90 -6.88
N MET A 130 -0.03 -8.25 -7.99
CA MET A 130 0.41 -7.28 -8.99
C MET A 130 -0.76 -6.46 -9.54
N LEU A 131 -1.90 -7.11 -9.82
CA LEU A 131 -3.10 -6.43 -10.29
C LEU A 131 -3.66 -5.45 -9.25
N ALA A 132 -3.67 -5.82 -7.97
CA ALA A 132 -4.09 -4.93 -6.89
C ALA A 132 -3.18 -3.70 -6.78
N MET A 133 -1.86 -3.88 -6.88
CA MET A 133 -0.87 -2.79 -6.91
C MET A 133 -1.01 -1.93 -8.16
N GLY A 134 -1.11 -2.54 -9.34
CA GLY A 134 -1.32 -1.83 -10.60
C GLY A 134 -2.59 -0.99 -10.58
N ARG A 135 -3.68 -1.52 -10.05
CA ARG A 135 -4.94 -0.80 -9.86
C ARG A 135 -4.76 0.42 -8.94
N ALA A 136 -4.01 0.29 -7.86
CA ALA A 136 -3.73 1.42 -6.98
C ALA A 136 -2.90 2.50 -7.70
N LEU A 137 -1.91 2.11 -8.50
CA LEU A 137 -1.08 3.04 -9.28
C LEU A 137 -1.87 3.78 -10.37
N MET A 138 -2.95 3.20 -10.89
CA MET A 138 -3.83 3.87 -11.85
C MET A 138 -4.49 5.14 -11.32
N SER A 139 -4.59 5.31 -10.00
CA SER A 139 -5.06 6.57 -9.39
C SER A 139 -4.01 7.70 -9.42
N HIS A 140 -2.78 7.43 -9.86
CA HIS A 140 -1.62 8.33 -9.83
C HIS A 140 -1.39 8.88 -8.41
N PRO A 141 -1.13 8.01 -7.43
CA PRO A 141 -1.09 8.40 -6.03
C PRO A 141 0.20 9.13 -5.66
N LYS A 142 0.11 10.06 -4.71
CA LYS A 142 1.25 10.68 -4.01
C LYS A 142 1.80 9.74 -2.93
N ILE A 143 0.89 9.00 -2.28
CA ILE A 143 1.22 7.98 -1.29
C ILE A 143 0.41 6.71 -1.53
N ILE A 144 1.04 5.56 -1.41
CA ILE A 144 0.40 4.26 -1.46
C ILE A 144 0.57 3.54 -0.12
N LEU A 145 -0.54 3.11 0.45
CA LEU A 145 -0.60 2.30 1.66
C LEU A 145 -0.68 0.84 1.24
N MET A 146 0.23 -0.02 1.72
CA MET A 146 0.27 -1.44 1.37
C MET A 146 0.18 -2.29 2.64
N ASP A 147 -0.85 -3.14 2.71
CA ASP A 147 -1.12 -4.01 3.85
C ASP A 147 -0.71 -5.45 3.54
N GLU A 148 0.42 -5.87 4.10
CA GLU A 148 1.03 -7.21 3.96
C GLU A 148 1.05 -7.72 2.51
N PRO A 149 1.63 -6.95 1.54
CA PRO A 149 1.57 -7.28 0.13
C PRO A 149 2.26 -8.59 -0.24
N SER A 150 3.17 -9.09 0.62
CA SER A 150 3.90 -10.34 0.39
C SER A 150 3.21 -11.58 0.96
N MET A 151 2.13 -11.41 1.73
CA MET A 151 1.53 -12.50 2.48
C MET A 151 0.95 -13.60 1.57
N GLY A 152 1.31 -14.86 1.86
CA GLY A 152 0.81 -16.04 1.14
C GLY A 152 1.32 -16.15 -0.30
N LEU A 153 2.42 -15.49 -0.64
CA LEU A 153 3.09 -15.60 -1.92
C LEU A 153 4.29 -16.56 -1.86
N SER A 154 4.64 -17.14 -3.01
CA SER A 154 5.87 -17.89 -3.14
C SER A 154 7.10 -16.97 -3.03
N PRO A 155 8.29 -17.47 -2.63
CA PRO A 155 9.49 -16.65 -2.45
C PRO A 155 9.87 -15.82 -3.70
N ILE A 156 9.61 -16.34 -4.91
CA ILE A 156 9.85 -15.64 -6.16
C ILE A 156 8.97 -14.40 -6.25
N PHE A 157 7.67 -14.54 -6.03
CA PHE A 157 6.74 -13.42 -6.06
C PHE A 157 6.96 -12.43 -4.91
N VAL A 158 7.40 -12.91 -3.74
CA VAL A 158 7.79 -12.00 -2.64
C VAL A 158 8.89 -11.06 -3.11
N ASN A 159 9.98 -11.58 -3.69
CA ASN A 159 11.07 -10.74 -4.19
C ASN A 159 10.58 -9.76 -5.25
N GLU A 160 9.82 -10.22 -6.23
CA GLU A 160 9.26 -9.40 -7.31
C GLU A 160 8.39 -8.26 -6.78
N ILE A 161 7.54 -8.52 -5.77
CA ILE A 161 6.71 -7.48 -5.12
C ILE A 161 7.59 -6.43 -4.43
N PHE A 162 8.64 -6.84 -3.71
CA PHE A 162 9.53 -5.89 -3.03
C PHE A 162 10.35 -5.06 -4.03
N ASP A 163 10.80 -5.64 -5.13
CA ASP A 163 11.47 -4.93 -6.22
C ASP A 163 10.54 -3.86 -6.83
N ILE A 164 9.28 -4.23 -7.09
CA ILE A 164 8.26 -3.31 -7.58
C ILE A 164 7.99 -2.15 -6.59
N ILE A 165 7.93 -2.44 -5.29
CA ILE A 165 7.76 -1.39 -4.26
C ILE A 165 8.91 -0.38 -4.32
N GLN A 166 10.14 -0.85 -4.47
CA GLN A 166 11.31 0.03 -4.64
C GLN A 166 11.24 0.87 -5.92
N GLU A 167 10.81 0.28 -7.04
CA GLU A 167 10.65 1.01 -8.30
C GLU A 167 9.56 2.08 -8.20
N VAL A 168 8.44 1.77 -7.53
CA VAL A 168 7.36 2.72 -7.26
C VAL A 168 7.88 3.91 -6.46
N SER A 169 8.64 3.65 -5.40
CA SER A 169 9.25 4.71 -4.59
C SER A 169 10.25 5.54 -5.40
N LYS A 170 11.15 4.91 -6.17
CA LYS A 170 12.12 5.61 -7.02
C LYS A 170 11.45 6.50 -8.09
N SER A 171 10.23 6.20 -8.47
CA SER A 171 9.44 7.07 -9.37
C SER A 171 8.77 8.26 -8.64
N GLY A 172 9.03 8.45 -7.35
CA GLY A 172 8.57 9.59 -6.55
C GLY A 172 7.32 9.34 -5.72
N THR A 173 6.74 8.14 -5.76
CA THR A 173 5.57 7.80 -4.94
C THR A 173 6.01 7.41 -3.52
N THR A 174 5.46 8.08 -2.52
CA THR A 174 5.66 7.72 -1.11
C THR A 174 5.01 6.38 -0.79
N VAL A 175 5.65 5.55 0.03
CA VAL A 175 5.11 4.23 0.40
C VAL A 175 5.03 4.07 1.90
N LEU A 176 3.85 3.74 2.42
CA LEU A 176 3.68 3.23 3.78
C LEU A 176 3.38 1.74 3.69
N LEU A 177 4.38 0.93 4.02
CA LEU A 177 4.37 -0.52 3.94
C LEU A 177 4.10 -1.13 5.30
N VAL A 178 3.05 -1.89 5.44
CA VAL A 178 2.80 -2.76 6.60
C VAL A 178 3.23 -4.16 6.26
N GLU A 179 4.09 -4.76 7.08
CA GLU A 179 4.60 -6.11 6.88
C GLU A 179 4.86 -6.84 8.20
N GLN A 180 4.67 -8.16 8.15
CA GLN A 180 5.11 -9.06 9.21
C GLN A 180 6.56 -9.49 8.99
N ASN A 181 6.99 -9.62 7.73
CA ASN A 181 8.37 -9.95 7.37
C ASN A 181 9.29 -8.74 7.55
N ALA A 182 9.70 -8.51 8.82
CA ALA A 182 10.51 -7.37 9.21
C ALA A 182 11.80 -7.25 8.38
N LYS A 183 12.51 -8.37 8.18
CA LYS A 183 13.78 -8.37 7.45
C LYS A 183 13.62 -7.89 6.00
N LYS A 184 12.57 -8.35 5.31
CA LYS A 184 12.26 -7.90 3.95
C LYS A 184 11.83 -6.44 3.92
N ALA A 185 10.92 -6.03 4.81
CA ALA A 185 10.47 -4.66 4.89
C ALA A 185 11.61 -3.68 5.15
N LEU A 186 12.47 -3.99 6.13
CA LEU A 186 13.63 -3.17 6.48
C LEU A 186 14.69 -3.11 5.37
N SER A 187 14.79 -4.15 4.51
CA SER A 187 15.76 -4.15 3.40
C SER A 187 15.46 -3.13 2.32
N ILE A 188 14.22 -2.60 2.25
CA ILE A 188 13.81 -1.63 1.23
C ILE A 188 13.33 -0.29 1.81
N ALA A 189 13.08 -0.23 3.12
CA ALA A 189 12.60 0.97 3.77
C ALA A 189 13.73 1.95 4.11
N ASP A 190 13.40 3.24 4.14
CA ASP A 190 14.29 4.30 4.65
C ASP A 190 14.25 4.35 6.16
N ARG A 191 13.05 4.28 6.75
CA ARG A 191 12.79 4.25 8.18
C ARG A 191 11.72 3.23 8.51
N ALA A 192 11.67 2.83 9.77
CA ALA A 192 10.62 1.93 10.23
C ALA A 192 10.15 2.27 11.64
N TYR A 193 8.93 1.80 11.90
CA TYR A 193 8.27 1.81 13.20
C TYR A 193 7.92 0.38 13.59
N VAL A 194 8.31 -0.03 14.79
CA VAL A 194 7.97 -1.35 15.33
C VAL A 194 6.73 -1.22 16.20
N LEU A 195 5.69 -1.95 15.86
CA LEU A 195 4.41 -1.92 16.55
C LEU A 195 4.24 -3.20 17.39
N GLU A 196 3.99 -3.02 18.68
CA GLU A 196 3.60 -4.10 19.58
C GLU A 196 2.37 -3.73 20.38
N THR A 197 1.38 -4.60 20.36
CA THR A 197 0.14 -4.48 21.17
C THR A 197 -0.50 -3.09 21.11
N GLY A 198 -0.52 -2.47 19.93
CA GLY A 198 -1.12 -1.17 19.66
C GLY A 198 -0.27 0.04 20.04
N LYS A 199 1.03 -0.13 20.24
CA LYS A 199 1.99 0.95 20.54
C LYS A 199 3.22 0.84 19.66
N ILE A 200 3.81 1.98 19.30
CA ILE A 200 5.15 2.01 18.71
C ILE A 200 6.14 1.85 19.86
N VAL A 201 6.97 0.81 19.80
CA VAL A 201 7.97 0.47 20.81
C VAL A 201 9.38 0.82 20.36
N LEU A 202 9.62 0.92 19.06
CA LEU A 202 10.92 1.26 18.49
C LEU A 202 10.69 1.99 17.15
N GLU A 203 11.56 2.96 16.87
CA GLU A 203 11.59 3.68 15.60
C GLU A 203 13.00 4.06 15.21
N GLY A 204 13.29 4.20 13.93
CA GLY A 204 14.59 4.63 13.45
C GLY A 204 14.81 4.37 11.97
N LYS A 205 16.07 4.58 11.54
CA LYS A 205 16.50 4.20 10.19
C LYS A 205 16.39 2.69 10.03
N ALA A 206 15.89 2.25 8.87
CA ALA A 206 15.72 0.83 8.62
C ALA A 206 17.04 0.05 8.67
N SER A 207 18.15 0.66 8.21
CA SER A 207 19.50 0.08 8.29
C SER A 207 19.94 -0.21 9.72
N ASP A 208 19.59 0.68 10.67
CA ASP A 208 19.98 0.54 12.07
C ASP A 208 19.15 -0.54 12.76
N LEU A 209 17.85 -0.58 12.44
CA LEU A 209 16.93 -1.59 12.97
C LEU A 209 17.19 -2.99 12.41
N LEU A 210 17.69 -3.09 11.17
CA LEU A 210 18.03 -4.38 10.54
C LEU A 210 19.21 -5.08 11.25
N ASN A 211 20.08 -4.31 11.91
CA ASN A 211 21.27 -4.80 12.61
C ASN A 211 21.06 -4.94 14.13
N ASN A 212 19.89 -4.59 14.65
CA ASN A 212 19.50 -4.85 16.02
C ASN A 212 18.81 -6.21 16.11
N ASP A 213 19.44 -7.16 16.78
CA ASP A 213 18.86 -8.47 17.12
C ASP A 213 17.70 -8.34 18.14
#